data_1c43f9aaa76b6cc4388d64aea41c6c9b
#
_entry.id   1c43f9aaa76b6cc4388d64aea41c6c9b
#
_cell.length_a   1.000
_cell.length_b   1.000
_cell.length_c   1.000
_cell.angle_alpha   90.00
_cell.angle_beta   90.00
_cell.angle_gamma   90.00
#
_symmetry.space_group_name_H-M   'P 1'
#
loop_
_entity.id
_entity.type
_entity.pdbx_description
1 polymer ?
#
loop_
_entity_poly.entity_id
_entity_poly.type
_entity_poly.pdbx_seq_one_letter_code
_entity_poly.pdbx_strand_id
1 'polypeptide(L)'
;IISNAYDEAIRNKNVKNIYVSIIDNTISIMNDGSSVGIVIDKKNNVYVPELIFGHLLTSSTFTEEKRITAGTHGLGAKLTNIYSKMFEVEIGDAKNKLHYYQSFENNLSKINKPKIKKYTGKDYVKITFKPDYERFGLENLTNDVKALLQKRAYDIAGVLPNVTIHYNEKPIEINSFTDYAKLFFDKGQEYVAQICGNSEFVITNSNNDKFKDISFVNGVHTKNGGKHIDHLLKQIIDNMQKAIKKKYKKAKIRDSFIKDKIAIFLNAEIENPVFSSQTKDALSSKVSDNFCLIKGTTMKNIIDKLDLTTEIISLIKAKELSELEKNESKRKKSKLKGVNKLYDANYAGTSKSSECSLVLTEGDSAKTMAISGMSAIKKGNDYYGVFPLKGKLLNVREASHKKIIENDEFNNLKKILGLKMGETYTKDNISSLRYGSIILMMDADVDGSHIRALFLNLLDYYWPSLLK
;
A
#
# COMPACT_ATOMS: atom_id res chain seq x y z
N ILE A 1 21.44 5.45 -6.14
CA ILE A 1 22.66 4.72 -5.79
C ILE A 1 22.31 3.28 -5.36
N ILE A 2 21.40 3.04 -4.41
CA ILE A 2 21.02 1.69 -3.96
C ILE A 2 20.57 0.82 -5.16
N SER A 3 19.77 1.37 -6.09
CA SER A 3 19.36 0.63 -7.30
C SER A 3 20.54 0.28 -8.22
N ASN A 4 21.59 1.09 -8.25
CA ASN A 4 22.79 0.75 -9.03
C ASN A 4 23.54 -0.44 -8.40
N ALA A 5 23.61 -0.49 -7.06
CA ALA A 5 24.18 -1.64 -6.36
C ALA A 5 23.37 -2.91 -6.59
N TYR A 6 22.02 -2.80 -6.64
CA TYR A 6 21.13 -3.90 -7.02
C TYR A 6 21.40 -4.35 -8.47
N ASP A 7 21.41 -3.42 -9.44
CA ASP A 7 21.66 -3.74 -10.86
C ASP A 7 23.03 -4.43 -11.04
N GLU A 8 24.05 -4.00 -10.27
CA GLU A 8 25.35 -4.65 -10.29
C GLU A 8 25.30 -6.07 -9.72
N ALA A 9 24.59 -6.29 -8.63
CA ALA A 9 24.43 -7.63 -8.04
C ALA A 9 23.69 -8.61 -8.96
N ILE A 10 22.78 -8.12 -9.79
CA ILE A 10 22.11 -8.94 -10.82
C ILE A 10 23.10 -9.33 -11.92
N ARG A 11 23.97 -8.38 -12.37
CA ARG A 11 24.96 -8.62 -13.43
C ARG A 11 26.14 -9.47 -12.96
N ASN A 12 26.55 -9.27 -11.72
CA ASN A 12 27.76 -9.87 -11.17
C ASN A 12 27.46 -10.68 -9.89
N LYS A 13 27.43 -11.99 -10.04
CA LYS A 13 27.14 -12.94 -8.95
C LYS A 13 28.24 -12.99 -7.85
N ASN A 14 29.34 -12.28 -8.02
CA ASN A 14 30.38 -12.16 -6.98
C ASN A 14 29.99 -11.15 -5.91
N VAL A 15 29.03 -10.25 -6.16
CA VAL A 15 28.44 -9.37 -5.16
C VAL A 15 27.72 -10.23 -4.12
N LYS A 16 28.15 -10.18 -2.88
CA LYS A 16 27.57 -10.93 -1.76
C LYS A 16 26.98 -10.03 -0.69
N ASN A 17 27.46 -8.79 -0.62
CA ASN A 17 27.01 -7.85 0.40
C ASN A 17 26.76 -6.46 -0.22
N ILE A 18 25.66 -5.82 0.21
CA ILE A 18 25.39 -4.41 -0.02
C ILE A 18 25.19 -3.75 1.33
N TYR A 19 25.91 -2.65 1.57
CA TYR A 19 25.86 -1.89 2.81
C TYR A 19 25.23 -0.55 2.55
N VAL A 20 24.23 -0.19 3.35
CA VAL A 20 23.57 1.11 3.36
C VAL A 20 23.75 1.71 4.74
N SER A 21 24.46 2.82 4.84
CA SER A 21 24.77 3.46 6.12
C SER A 21 24.39 4.93 6.12
N ILE A 22 23.91 5.41 7.26
CA ILE A 22 23.58 6.81 7.48
C ILE A 22 24.30 7.25 8.77
N ILE A 23 25.27 8.14 8.63
CA ILE A 23 26.05 8.69 9.73
C ILE A 23 26.08 10.22 9.57
N ASP A 24 25.73 10.96 10.60
CA ASP A 24 25.83 12.43 10.66
C ASP A 24 25.29 13.16 9.40
N ASN A 25 24.10 12.82 8.97
CA ASN A 25 23.46 13.35 7.77
C ASN A 25 24.19 13.01 6.45
N THR A 26 25.09 12.03 6.46
CA THR A 26 25.79 11.53 5.28
C THR A 26 25.31 10.11 4.98
N ILE A 27 25.08 9.83 3.71
CA ILE A 27 24.58 8.55 3.23
C ILE A 27 25.71 7.84 2.51
N SER A 28 25.95 6.57 2.84
CA SER A 28 26.95 5.74 2.18
C SER A 28 26.33 4.44 1.68
N ILE A 29 26.58 4.09 0.45
CA ILE A 29 26.21 2.81 -0.15
C ILE A 29 27.46 2.13 -0.69
N MET A 30 27.68 0.86 -0.31
CA MET A 30 28.79 0.06 -0.78
C MET A 30 28.30 -1.31 -1.23
N ASN A 31 28.81 -1.82 -2.32
CA ASN A 31 28.73 -3.23 -2.68
C ASN A 31 30.12 -3.84 -2.77
N ASP A 32 30.25 -5.09 -2.35
CA ASP A 32 31.46 -5.90 -2.55
C ASP A 32 31.42 -6.65 -3.90
N GLY A 33 32.47 -7.42 -4.18
CA GLY A 33 32.52 -8.43 -5.24
C GLY A 33 32.53 -7.91 -6.67
N SER A 34 32.47 -6.60 -6.86
CA SER A 34 32.61 -5.97 -8.16
C SER A 34 33.32 -4.62 -8.08
N SER A 35 33.97 -4.21 -9.15
CA SER A 35 34.56 -2.89 -9.25
C SER A 35 34.31 -2.24 -10.60
N VAL A 36 34.40 -0.91 -10.64
CA VAL A 36 34.51 -0.16 -11.89
C VAL A 36 35.97 -0.07 -12.24
N GLY A 37 36.36 -0.55 -13.43
CA GLY A 37 37.77 -0.58 -13.84
C GLY A 37 38.43 0.81 -13.77
N ILE A 38 39.56 0.89 -13.04
CA ILE A 38 40.32 2.13 -12.87
C ILE A 38 41.24 2.32 -14.07
N VAL A 39 40.66 2.70 -15.20
CA VAL A 39 41.34 2.92 -16.48
C VAL A 39 40.96 4.30 -17.06
N ILE A 40 41.83 4.87 -17.88
CA ILE A 40 41.57 6.13 -18.55
C ILE A 40 40.72 5.86 -19.82
N ASP A 41 39.59 6.53 -19.94
CA ASP A 41 38.80 6.55 -21.18
C ASP A 41 39.55 7.37 -22.24
N LYS A 42 39.93 6.70 -23.34
CA LYS A 42 40.72 7.32 -24.40
C LYS A 42 40.04 8.49 -25.10
N LYS A 43 38.71 8.50 -25.15
CA LYS A 43 37.93 9.53 -25.83
C LYS A 43 37.85 10.83 -25.02
N ASN A 44 37.63 10.68 -23.72
CA ASN A 44 37.40 11.82 -22.83
C ASN A 44 38.61 12.20 -22.00
N ASN A 45 39.67 11.39 -22.05
CA ASN A 45 40.94 11.56 -21.29
C ASN A 45 40.75 11.74 -19.77
N VAL A 46 39.74 11.05 -19.22
CA VAL A 46 39.44 11.00 -17.78
C VAL A 46 39.30 9.54 -17.34
N TYR A 47 39.41 9.28 -16.05
CA TYR A 47 39.17 7.92 -15.54
C TYR A 47 37.71 7.48 -15.71
N VAL A 48 37.49 6.22 -16.03
CA VAL A 48 36.14 5.67 -16.21
C VAL A 48 35.23 5.93 -14.99
N PRO A 49 35.69 5.81 -13.73
CA PRO A 49 34.89 6.22 -12.59
C PRO A 49 34.45 7.70 -12.62
N GLU A 50 35.33 8.62 -12.99
CA GLU A 50 34.98 10.04 -13.14
C GLU A 50 33.91 10.24 -14.21
N LEU A 51 34.06 9.54 -15.35
CA LEU A 51 33.08 9.59 -16.43
C LEU A 51 31.71 9.09 -15.97
N ILE A 52 31.64 7.99 -15.23
CA ILE A 52 30.40 7.40 -14.76
C ILE A 52 29.68 8.29 -13.73
N PHE A 53 30.41 8.89 -12.80
CA PHE A 53 29.82 9.62 -11.67
C PHE A 53 29.80 11.14 -11.83
N GLY A 54 30.66 11.69 -12.70
CA GLY A 54 30.83 13.13 -12.89
C GLY A 54 30.32 13.69 -14.22
N HIS A 55 30.08 12.85 -15.24
CA HIS A 55 29.68 13.34 -16.57
C HIS A 55 28.28 12.84 -16.97
N LEU A 56 27.45 13.72 -17.53
CA LEU A 56 26.09 13.37 -17.96
C LEU A 56 26.11 12.49 -19.23
N LEU A 57 25.01 11.76 -19.44
CA LEU A 57 24.77 10.93 -20.63
C LEU A 57 25.81 9.82 -20.87
N THR A 58 26.39 9.28 -19.83
CA THR A 58 27.26 8.10 -19.88
C THR A 58 26.56 6.89 -19.24
N SER A 59 26.30 5.86 -20.01
CA SER A 59 25.70 4.62 -19.51
C SER A 59 26.18 3.43 -20.33
N SER A 60 26.49 2.31 -19.69
CA SER A 60 26.80 1.05 -20.35
C SER A 60 25.55 0.36 -20.93
N THR A 61 24.36 0.79 -20.52
CA THR A 61 23.07 0.16 -20.90
C THR A 61 22.51 0.63 -22.24
N PHE A 62 23.13 1.60 -22.90
CA PHE A 62 22.65 2.11 -24.20
C PHE A 62 22.78 1.08 -25.34
N THR A 63 23.65 0.10 -25.20
CA THR A 63 23.95 -0.92 -26.24
C THR A 63 23.39 -2.31 -25.90
N GLU A 64 22.74 -2.49 -24.74
CA GLU A 64 22.18 -3.77 -24.35
C GLU A 64 20.88 -4.07 -25.11
N GLU A 65 20.85 -5.08 -25.97
CA GLU A 65 19.64 -5.54 -26.69
C GLU A 65 18.59 -6.13 -25.73
N LYS A 66 19.05 -6.84 -24.69
CA LYS A 66 18.21 -7.44 -23.63
C LYS A 66 18.63 -6.94 -22.26
N ARG A 67 17.78 -6.18 -21.63
CA ARG A 67 18.03 -5.59 -20.34
C ARG A 67 17.08 -6.12 -19.29
N ILE A 68 17.64 -6.67 -18.21
CA ILE A 68 16.93 -7.13 -17.01
C ILE A 68 17.17 -6.19 -15.81
N THR A 69 17.80 -5.05 -16.03
CA THR A 69 18.04 -4.01 -15.03
C THR A 69 17.08 -2.85 -15.22
N ALA A 70 16.81 -2.12 -14.16
CA ALA A 70 15.91 -0.96 -14.23
C ALA A 70 16.61 0.30 -14.75
N GLY A 71 17.94 0.39 -14.62
CA GLY A 71 18.73 1.54 -15.09
C GLY A 71 18.69 1.70 -16.62
N THR A 72 18.34 2.90 -17.12
CA THR A 72 18.27 3.20 -18.57
C THR A 72 19.21 4.28 -19.01
N HIS A 73 19.16 5.44 -18.38
CA HIS A 73 19.77 6.66 -18.90
C HIS A 73 21.05 7.08 -18.17
N GLY A 74 21.52 6.30 -17.20
CA GLY A 74 22.72 6.62 -16.41
C GLY A 74 22.62 7.96 -15.64
N LEU A 75 21.39 8.44 -15.37
CA LEU A 75 21.18 9.75 -14.73
C LEU A 75 21.19 9.70 -13.21
N GLY A 76 20.83 8.57 -12.58
CA GLY A 76 20.57 8.49 -11.14
C GLY A 76 21.75 8.90 -10.27
N ALA A 77 22.94 8.31 -10.51
CA ALA A 77 24.14 8.63 -9.74
C ALA A 77 24.59 10.08 -9.95
N LYS A 78 24.47 10.60 -11.17
CA LYS A 78 24.89 11.95 -11.53
C LYS A 78 23.93 13.00 -10.92
N LEU A 79 22.63 12.73 -10.93
CA LEU A 79 21.67 13.59 -10.23
C LEU A 79 21.91 13.59 -8.72
N THR A 80 22.26 12.44 -8.14
CA THR A 80 22.65 12.40 -6.74
C THR A 80 23.87 13.28 -6.48
N ASN A 81 24.88 13.25 -7.36
CA ASN A 81 26.05 14.10 -7.24
C ASN A 81 25.70 15.58 -7.39
N ILE A 82 24.93 15.96 -8.43
CA ILE A 82 24.50 17.35 -8.68
C ILE A 82 23.68 17.94 -7.52
N TYR A 83 22.93 17.10 -6.81
CA TYR A 83 22.12 17.52 -5.68
C TYR A 83 22.78 17.26 -4.32
N SER A 84 24.11 17.14 -4.29
CA SER A 84 24.89 16.93 -3.06
C SER A 84 25.92 18.04 -2.86
N LYS A 85 26.08 18.49 -1.61
CA LYS A 85 27.20 19.37 -1.21
C LYS A 85 28.54 18.63 -1.26
N MET A 86 28.51 17.33 -1.02
CA MET A 86 29.65 16.42 -1.07
C MET A 86 29.24 15.10 -1.71
N PHE A 87 30.03 14.60 -2.63
CA PHE A 87 29.86 13.28 -3.23
C PHE A 87 31.23 12.64 -3.42
N GLU A 88 31.40 11.44 -2.92
CA GLU A 88 32.68 10.73 -2.91
C GLU A 88 32.51 9.37 -3.58
N VAL A 89 33.48 9.02 -4.38
CA VAL A 89 33.58 7.72 -5.04
C VAL A 89 34.84 7.04 -4.56
N GLU A 90 34.71 5.85 -4.00
CA GLU A 90 35.78 5.01 -3.54
C GLU A 90 35.69 3.62 -4.18
N ILE A 91 36.72 3.14 -4.82
CA ILE A 91 36.73 1.89 -5.57
C ILE A 91 37.99 1.11 -5.26
N GLY A 92 37.81 -0.15 -4.88
CA GLY A 92 38.87 -1.16 -4.86
C GLY A 92 38.78 -1.99 -6.13
N ASP A 93 39.86 -2.02 -6.91
CA ASP A 93 40.00 -2.81 -8.14
C ASP A 93 41.09 -3.85 -7.95
N ALA A 94 40.69 -5.05 -7.55
CA ALA A 94 41.63 -6.16 -7.30
C ALA A 94 42.33 -6.60 -8.57
N LYS A 95 41.66 -6.55 -9.73
CA LYS A 95 42.24 -6.95 -11.03
C LYS A 95 43.40 -6.05 -11.44
N ASN A 96 43.21 -4.74 -11.33
CA ASN A 96 44.22 -3.76 -11.70
C ASN A 96 45.15 -3.42 -10.51
N LYS A 97 44.89 -3.97 -9.32
CA LYS A 97 45.61 -3.70 -8.07
C LYS A 97 45.67 -2.22 -7.71
N LEU A 98 44.54 -1.51 -7.94
CA LEU A 98 44.43 -0.07 -7.75
C LEU A 98 43.26 0.25 -6.80
N HIS A 99 43.48 1.29 -6.01
CA HIS A 99 42.44 1.94 -5.23
C HIS A 99 42.22 3.35 -5.78
N TYR A 100 40.99 3.69 -6.02
CA TYR A 100 40.56 4.99 -6.53
C TYR A 100 39.75 5.71 -5.47
N TYR A 101 40.02 6.99 -5.28
CA TYR A 101 39.21 7.92 -4.50
C TYR A 101 39.11 9.24 -5.25
N GLN A 102 37.87 9.74 -5.40
CA GLN A 102 37.61 11.06 -5.94
C GLN A 102 36.46 11.71 -5.23
N SER A 103 36.53 12.99 -4.94
CA SER A 103 35.46 13.80 -4.38
C SER A 103 34.98 14.86 -5.34
N PHE A 104 33.69 15.10 -5.30
CA PHE A 104 32.96 16.13 -6.00
C PHE A 104 32.28 17.01 -4.96
N GLU A 105 32.32 18.31 -5.11
CA GLU A 105 31.85 19.25 -4.12
C GLU A 105 30.93 20.29 -4.74
N ASN A 106 30.11 20.93 -3.89
CA ASN A 106 29.27 22.06 -4.24
C ASN A 106 28.39 21.79 -5.47
N ASN A 107 27.57 20.72 -5.40
CA ASN A 107 26.62 20.38 -6.46
C ASN A 107 27.32 20.12 -7.82
N LEU A 108 28.44 19.37 -7.79
CA LEU A 108 29.27 19.03 -8.94
C LEU A 108 29.98 20.24 -9.60
N SER A 109 29.96 21.40 -8.97
CA SER A 109 30.69 22.57 -9.52
C SER A 109 32.21 22.49 -9.33
N LYS A 110 32.67 21.64 -8.41
CA LYS A 110 34.07 21.38 -8.16
C LYS A 110 34.36 19.88 -8.23
N ILE A 111 35.21 19.51 -9.17
CA ILE A 111 35.70 18.15 -9.38
C ILE A 111 37.14 18.10 -8.90
N ASN A 112 37.42 17.39 -7.81
CA ASN A 112 38.75 17.22 -7.31
C ASN A 112 39.52 16.16 -8.13
N LYS A 113 40.85 16.28 -8.20
CA LYS A 113 41.68 15.27 -8.90
C LYS A 113 41.56 13.92 -8.22
N PRO A 114 41.43 12.80 -8.94
CA PRO A 114 41.40 11.48 -8.36
C PRO A 114 42.71 11.13 -7.68
N LYS A 115 42.61 10.43 -6.54
CA LYS A 115 43.76 9.90 -5.82
C LYS A 115 43.82 8.39 -6.07
N ILE A 116 44.92 7.95 -6.70
CA ILE A 116 45.09 6.52 -7.05
C ILE A 116 46.28 5.97 -6.25
N LYS A 117 46.07 4.80 -5.64
CA LYS A 117 47.07 4.11 -4.82
C LYS A 117 47.14 2.63 -5.20
N LYS A 118 48.24 1.95 -4.84
CA LYS A 118 48.31 0.49 -4.90
C LYS A 118 47.32 -0.14 -3.96
N TYR A 119 46.72 -1.24 -4.39
CA TYR A 119 45.66 -1.94 -3.66
C TYR A 119 45.81 -3.46 -3.77
N THR A 120 45.61 -4.17 -2.67
CA THR A 120 45.71 -5.63 -2.59
C THR A 120 44.46 -6.29 -2.00
N GLY A 121 43.40 -5.50 -1.76
CA GLY A 121 42.14 -5.97 -1.22
C GLY A 121 41.19 -6.55 -2.26
N LYS A 122 39.94 -6.78 -1.84
CA LYS A 122 38.88 -7.29 -2.69
C LYS A 122 38.21 -6.17 -3.47
N ASP A 123 37.51 -6.52 -4.55
CA ASP A 123 36.70 -5.58 -5.33
C ASP A 123 35.58 -4.99 -4.50
N TYR A 124 35.37 -3.69 -4.62
CA TYR A 124 34.22 -2.99 -4.07
C TYR A 124 33.98 -1.64 -4.76
N VAL A 125 32.76 -1.14 -4.68
CA VAL A 125 32.40 0.22 -5.02
C VAL A 125 31.64 0.84 -3.85
N LYS A 126 32.11 1.99 -3.36
CA LYS A 126 31.49 2.74 -2.29
C LYS A 126 31.22 4.17 -2.73
N ILE A 127 29.98 4.59 -2.58
CA ILE A 127 29.53 5.95 -2.85
C ILE A 127 29.08 6.57 -1.53
N THR A 128 29.67 7.71 -1.19
CA THR A 128 29.29 8.49 0.00
C THR A 128 28.86 9.87 -0.42
N PHE A 129 27.71 10.35 0.08
CA PHE A 129 27.24 11.67 -0.30
C PHE A 129 26.44 12.35 0.82
N LYS A 130 26.54 13.68 0.83
CA LYS A 130 25.76 14.55 1.70
C LYS A 130 24.85 15.40 0.80
N PRO A 131 23.54 15.14 0.77
CA PRO A 131 22.59 15.92 -0.01
C PRO A 131 22.65 17.42 0.31
N ASP A 132 22.31 18.24 -0.65
CA ASP A 132 22.10 19.68 -0.45
C ASP A 132 20.73 19.89 0.20
N TYR A 133 20.64 19.71 1.52
CA TYR A 133 19.38 19.77 2.27
C TYR A 133 18.68 21.11 2.10
N GLU A 134 19.43 22.22 2.10
CA GLU A 134 18.88 23.56 1.93
C GLU A 134 18.09 23.70 0.61
N ARG A 135 18.60 23.10 -0.46
CA ARG A 135 17.93 23.06 -1.78
C ARG A 135 16.59 22.33 -1.75
N PHE A 136 16.40 21.41 -0.80
CA PHE A 136 15.16 20.70 -0.60
C PHE A 136 14.29 21.33 0.51
N GLY A 137 14.65 22.50 1.03
CA GLY A 137 13.93 23.13 2.13
C GLY A 137 14.09 22.42 3.47
N LEU A 138 15.19 21.69 3.66
CA LEU A 138 15.51 20.91 4.84
C LEU A 138 16.78 21.45 5.50
N GLU A 139 16.88 21.37 6.81
CA GLU A 139 18.12 21.67 7.54
C GLU A 139 19.06 20.47 7.59
N ASN A 140 18.48 19.25 7.65
CA ASN A 140 19.24 18.03 7.78
C ASN A 140 18.42 16.81 7.26
N LEU A 141 18.97 15.62 7.38
CA LEU A 141 18.29 14.37 7.04
C LEU A 141 17.18 14.08 8.04
N THR A 142 15.93 14.27 7.63
CA THR A 142 14.76 14.04 8.47
C THR A 142 14.57 12.56 8.81
N ASN A 143 13.83 12.27 9.88
CA ASN A 143 13.50 10.89 10.26
C ASN A 143 12.69 10.16 9.16
N ASP A 144 11.82 10.88 8.44
CA ASP A 144 11.05 10.30 7.34
C ASP A 144 11.96 9.85 6.18
N VAL A 145 12.97 10.64 5.82
CA VAL A 145 13.94 10.25 4.79
C VAL A 145 14.80 9.10 5.26
N LYS A 146 15.22 9.07 6.54
CA LYS A 146 15.93 7.91 7.13
C LYS A 146 15.08 6.65 7.05
N ALA A 147 13.80 6.72 7.42
CA ALA A 147 12.85 5.62 7.35
C ALA A 147 12.64 5.14 5.90
N LEU A 148 12.58 6.07 4.93
CA LEU A 148 12.48 5.74 3.51
C LEU A 148 13.72 4.99 3.00
N LEU A 149 14.91 5.41 3.40
CA LEU A 149 16.17 4.74 3.06
C LEU A 149 16.25 3.35 3.71
N GLN A 150 15.85 3.25 4.97
CA GLN A 150 15.74 1.97 5.67
C GLN A 150 14.76 1.03 4.95
N LYS A 151 13.55 1.52 4.66
CA LYS A 151 12.56 0.76 3.87
C LYS A 151 13.17 0.27 2.56
N ARG A 152 13.90 1.13 1.84
CA ARG A 152 14.53 0.75 0.58
C ARG A 152 15.59 -0.35 0.76
N ALA A 153 16.33 -0.37 1.85
CA ALA A 153 17.25 -1.46 2.18
C ALA A 153 16.47 -2.78 2.41
N TYR A 154 15.37 -2.74 3.13
CA TYR A 154 14.47 -3.90 3.32
C TYR A 154 13.86 -4.36 1.99
N ASP A 155 13.43 -3.44 1.12
CA ASP A 155 12.91 -3.75 -0.21
C ASP A 155 13.94 -4.56 -1.02
N ILE A 156 15.20 -4.09 -1.05
CA ILE A 156 16.28 -4.79 -1.76
C ILE A 156 16.58 -6.15 -1.13
N ALA A 157 16.58 -6.27 0.19
CA ALA A 157 16.77 -7.56 0.86
C ALA A 157 15.68 -8.58 0.44
N GLY A 158 14.43 -8.11 0.30
CA GLY A 158 13.32 -8.96 -0.16
C GLY A 158 13.44 -9.44 -1.60
N VAL A 159 13.94 -8.58 -2.51
CA VAL A 159 13.99 -8.89 -3.96
C VAL A 159 15.35 -9.43 -4.42
N LEU A 160 16.33 -9.53 -3.52
CA LEU A 160 17.69 -9.99 -3.82
C LEU A 160 18.18 -11.02 -2.76
N PRO A 161 17.53 -12.17 -2.61
CA PRO A 161 17.75 -13.09 -1.49
C PRO A 161 19.16 -13.71 -1.43
N ASN A 162 19.94 -13.66 -2.52
CA ASN A 162 21.28 -14.22 -2.60
C ASN A 162 22.38 -13.23 -2.16
N VAL A 163 22.02 -12.03 -1.73
CA VAL A 163 22.93 -10.97 -1.32
C VAL A 163 22.51 -10.47 0.06
N THR A 164 23.44 -10.41 0.99
CA THR A 164 23.15 -9.89 2.33
C THR A 164 23.13 -8.37 2.29
N ILE A 165 22.03 -7.79 2.71
CA ILE A 165 21.87 -6.34 2.81
C ILE A 165 22.12 -5.92 4.25
N HIS A 166 22.99 -4.94 4.43
CA HIS A 166 23.28 -4.36 5.73
C HIS A 166 22.72 -2.95 5.82
N TYR A 167 22.09 -2.63 6.93
CA TYR A 167 21.65 -1.28 7.25
C TYR A 167 22.28 -0.81 8.55
N ASN A 168 23.09 0.26 8.51
CA ASN A 168 23.88 0.75 9.64
C ASN A 168 24.65 -0.41 10.31
N GLU A 169 25.46 -1.12 9.51
CA GLU A 169 26.31 -2.26 9.89
C GLU A 169 25.56 -3.54 10.31
N LYS A 170 24.25 -3.51 10.49
CA LYS A 170 23.46 -4.68 10.88
C LYS A 170 22.89 -5.38 9.65
N PRO A 171 23.05 -6.70 9.53
CA PRO A 171 22.42 -7.45 8.44
C PRO A 171 20.90 -7.43 8.61
N ILE A 172 20.18 -7.35 7.49
CA ILE A 172 18.73 -7.47 7.44
C ILE A 172 18.40 -8.96 7.30
N GLU A 173 17.65 -9.50 8.27
CA GLU A 173 17.27 -10.91 8.31
C GLU A 173 16.05 -11.18 7.43
N ILE A 174 16.20 -11.08 6.12
CA ILE A 174 15.21 -11.44 5.10
C ILE A 174 15.89 -12.40 4.13
N ASN A 175 15.42 -13.65 4.08
CA ASN A 175 16.04 -14.70 3.29
C ASN A 175 15.26 -15.04 2.00
N SER A 176 14.04 -14.50 1.86
CA SER A 176 13.18 -14.72 0.71
C SER A 176 12.22 -13.56 0.50
N PHE A 177 11.65 -13.45 -0.70
CA PHE A 177 10.58 -12.49 -0.96
C PHE A 177 9.31 -12.79 -0.13
N THR A 178 9.07 -14.07 0.17
CA THR A 178 7.99 -14.45 1.08
C THR A 178 8.22 -13.91 2.49
N ASP A 179 9.45 -13.92 3.01
CA ASP A 179 9.75 -13.34 4.33
C ASP A 179 9.56 -11.82 4.32
N TYR A 180 9.94 -11.16 3.22
CA TYR A 180 9.65 -9.74 3.03
C TYR A 180 8.13 -9.47 3.03
N ALA A 181 7.34 -10.27 2.29
CA ALA A 181 5.88 -10.10 2.25
C ALA A 181 5.24 -10.27 3.64
N LYS A 182 5.75 -11.21 4.45
CA LYS A 182 5.26 -11.44 5.82
C LYS A 182 5.44 -10.25 6.76
N LEU A 183 6.33 -9.29 6.47
CA LEU A 183 6.44 -8.06 7.26
C LEU A 183 5.15 -7.21 7.23
N PHE A 184 4.27 -7.45 6.28
CA PHE A 184 3.01 -6.74 6.09
C PHE A 184 1.79 -7.54 6.53
N PHE A 185 1.98 -8.74 7.06
CA PHE A 185 0.91 -9.64 7.46
C PHE A 185 0.56 -9.48 8.93
N ASP A 186 -0.69 -9.75 9.24
CA ASP A 186 -1.11 -9.95 10.62
C ASP A 186 -0.62 -11.31 11.13
N LYS A 187 -0.55 -11.45 12.45
CA LYS A 187 -0.10 -12.71 13.06
C LYS A 187 -1.02 -13.87 12.67
N GLY A 188 -0.46 -14.90 12.03
CA GLY A 188 -1.21 -16.08 11.60
C GLY A 188 -1.98 -15.92 10.29
N GLN A 189 -1.76 -14.82 9.54
CA GLN A 189 -2.41 -14.59 8.26
C GLN A 189 -1.97 -15.63 7.22
N GLU A 190 -2.95 -16.29 6.59
CA GLU A 190 -2.72 -17.27 5.53
C GLU A 190 -2.26 -16.59 4.23
N TYR A 191 -1.42 -17.28 3.50
CA TYR A 191 -0.91 -16.81 2.22
C TYR A 191 -0.64 -17.96 1.25
N VAL A 192 -0.52 -17.62 -0.03
CA VAL A 192 -0.12 -18.53 -1.10
C VAL A 192 1.01 -17.89 -1.91
N ALA A 193 2.10 -18.63 -2.12
CA ALA A 193 3.26 -18.17 -2.87
C ALA A 193 3.53 -19.07 -4.08
N GLN A 194 4.10 -18.50 -5.15
CA GLN A 194 4.58 -19.23 -6.31
C GLN A 194 5.78 -18.54 -6.93
N ILE A 195 6.76 -19.34 -7.32
CA ILE A 195 7.90 -18.93 -8.15
C ILE A 195 7.57 -19.22 -9.61
N CYS A 196 7.83 -18.25 -10.48
CA CYS A 196 7.57 -18.26 -11.92
C CYS A 196 8.85 -17.85 -12.67
N GLY A 197 9.75 -18.79 -12.91
CA GLY A 197 11.09 -18.47 -13.43
C GLY A 197 11.86 -17.61 -12.43
N ASN A 198 12.29 -16.42 -12.85
CA ASN A 198 12.99 -15.46 -11.98
C ASN A 198 12.04 -14.49 -11.26
N SER A 199 10.73 -14.61 -11.51
CA SER A 199 9.70 -13.83 -10.82
C SER A 199 9.03 -14.66 -9.73
N GLU A 200 8.48 -14.03 -8.72
CA GLU A 200 7.73 -14.69 -7.65
C GLU A 200 6.63 -13.80 -7.09
N PHE A 201 5.55 -14.41 -6.66
CA PHE A 201 4.47 -13.68 -6.02
C PHE A 201 4.00 -14.32 -4.72
N VAL A 202 3.43 -13.50 -3.87
CA VAL A 202 2.72 -13.92 -2.65
C VAL A 202 1.35 -13.24 -2.65
N ILE A 203 0.30 -14.03 -2.42
CA ILE A 203 -1.09 -13.57 -2.36
C ILE A 203 -1.66 -13.90 -0.99
N THR A 204 -2.35 -12.94 -0.40
CA THR A 204 -3.02 -13.07 0.90
C THR A 204 -4.32 -12.29 0.89
N ASN A 205 -5.12 -12.43 1.94
CA ASN A 205 -6.33 -11.62 2.14
C ASN A 205 -5.97 -10.16 2.41
N SER A 206 -6.78 -9.24 1.90
CA SER A 206 -6.65 -7.83 2.27
C SER A 206 -7.38 -7.55 3.58
N ASN A 207 -6.67 -7.02 4.56
CA ASN A 207 -7.20 -6.77 5.91
C ASN A 207 -8.19 -5.61 5.99
N ASN A 208 -8.22 -4.73 4.97
CA ASN A 208 -8.98 -3.48 4.99
C ASN A 208 -10.07 -3.41 3.92
N ASP A 209 -10.47 -4.55 3.33
CA ASP A 209 -11.44 -4.60 2.23
C ASP A 209 -11.11 -3.64 1.06
N LYS A 210 -9.81 -3.42 0.82
CA LYS A 210 -9.28 -2.63 -0.27
C LYS A 210 -8.13 -3.38 -0.91
N PHE A 211 -8.09 -3.37 -2.23
CA PHE A 211 -6.96 -3.92 -2.96
C PHE A 211 -5.65 -3.29 -2.50
N LYS A 212 -4.66 -4.13 -2.23
CA LYS A 212 -3.31 -3.71 -1.90
C LYS A 212 -2.33 -4.46 -2.79
N ASP A 213 -1.38 -3.73 -3.38
CA ASP A 213 -0.25 -4.34 -4.03
C ASP A 213 1.06 -3.74 -3.55
N ILE A 214 2.08 -4.60 -3.45
CA ILE A 214 3.46 -4.21 -3.26
C ILE A 214 4.24 -4.95 -4.33
N SER A 215 4.70 -4.22 -5.34
CA SER A 215 5.32 -4.83 -6.51
C SER A 215 6.65 -4.19 -6.87
N PHE A 216 7.52 -5.06 -7.38
CA PHE A 216 8.84 -4.69 -7.85
C PHE A 216 9.02 -5.15 -9.29
N VAL A 217 9.66 -4.33 -10.09
CA VAL A 217 10.11 -4.67 -11.44
C VAL A 217 11.62 -4.43 -11.50
N ASN A 218 12.39 -5.50 -11.70
CA ASN A 218 13.84 -5.45 -11.74
C ASN A 218 14.40 -4.66 -10.54
N GLY A 219 13.95 -5.01 -9.33
CA GLY A 219 14.35 -4.42 -8.07
C GLY A 219 13.82 -3.01 -7.79
N VAL A 220 13.03 -2.40 -8.65
CA VAL A 220 12.41 -1.10 -8.43
C VAL A 220 10.99 -1.27 -7.92
N HIS A 221 10.66 -0.62 -6.81
CA HIS A 221 9.32 -0.60 -6.24
C HIS A 221 8.36 0.20 -7.13
N THR A 222 7.39 -0.49 -7.74
CA THR A 222 6.34 0.12 -8.56
C THR A 222 5.14 0.46 -7.68
N LYS A 223 5.24 1.57 -6.93
CA LYS A 223 4.24 1.96 -5.91
C LYS A 223 2.81 2.17 -6.44
N ASN A 224 2.68 2.40 -7.75
CA ASN A 224 1.40 2.55 -8.43
C ASN A 224 1.05 1.32 -9.29
N GLY A 225 1.69 0.16 -9.03
CA GLY A 225 1.46 -1.08 -9.75
C GLY A 225 1.83 -1.01 -11.24
N GLY A 226 0.96 -1.49 -12.09
CA GLY A 226 1.12 -1.48 -13.55
C GLY A 226 0.74 -2.81 -14.20
N LYS A 227 1.10 -2.99 -15.47
CA LYS A 227 0.65 -4.12 -16.31
C LYS A 227 1.00 -5.51 -15.76
N HIS A 228 2.07 -5.63 -14.98
CA HIS A 228 2.46 -6.89 -14.32
C HIS A 228 1.46 -7.31 -13.23
N ILE A 229 0.97 -6.33 -12.45
CA ILE A 229 -0.08 -6.55 -11.44
C ILE A 229 -1.42 -6.80 -12.11
N ASP A 230 -1.79 -5.99 -13.12
CA ASP A 230 -3.04 -6.18 -13.88
C ASP A 230 -3.12 -7.61 -14.47
N HIS A 231 -2.01 -8.11 -15.01
CA HIS A 231 -1.92 -9.44 -15.60
C HIS A 231 -2.17 -10.56 -14.57
N LEU A 232 -1.54 -10.46 -13.39
CA LEU A 232 -1.72 -11.44 -12.32
C LEU A 232 -3.13 -11.36 -11.72
N LEU A 233 -3.61 -10.15 -11.47
CA LEU A 233 -4.95 -9.88 -10.94
C LEU A 233 -6.05 -10.43 -11.85
N LYS A 234 -5.91 -10.26 -13.18
CA LYS A 234 -6.84 -10.80 -14.16
C LYS A 234 -6.95 -12.31 -14.06
N GLN A 235 -5.83 -13.03 -13.98
CA GLN A 235 -5.83 -14.48 -13.82
C GLN A 235 -6.60 -14.93 -12.56
N ILE A 236 -6.39 -14.21 -11.45
CA ILE A 236 -7.09 -14.51 -10.18
C ILE A 236 -8.58 -14.24 -10.33
N ILE A 237 -8.97 -13.08 -10.84
CA ILE A 237 -10.38 -12.70 -11.02
C ILE A 237 -11.11 -13.71 -11.92
N ASP A 238 -10.54 -14.04 -13.08
CA ASP A 238 -11.16 -14.97 -14.05
C ASP A 238 -11.40 -16.36 -13.42
N ASN A 239 -10.45 -16.88 -12.66
CA ASN A 239 -10.58 -18.18 -12.02
C ASN A 239 -11.51 -18.15 -10.78
N MET A 240 -11.45 -17.09 -10.00
CA MET A 240 -12.35 -16.88 -8.86
C MET A 240 -13.81 -16.76 -9.34
N GLN A 241 -14.07 -16.01 -10.40
CA GLN A 241 -15.41 -15.93 -11.00
C GLN A 241 -15.93 -17.31 -11.43
N LYS A 242 -15.08 -18.16 -12.05
CA LYS A 242 -15.45 -19.53 -12.40
C LYS A 242 -15.76 -20.37 -11.17
N ALA A 243 -14.96 -20.26 -10.10
CA ALA A 243 -15.16 -21.00 -8.86
C ALA A 243 -16.46 -20.55 -8.14
N ILE A 244 -16.71 -19.25 -8.07
CA ILE A 244 -17.93 -18.71 -7.47
C ILE A 244 -19.18 -19.14 -8.27
N LYS A 245 -19.14 -19.07 -9.61
CA LYS A 245 -20.26 -19.51 -10.47
C LYS A 245 -20.59 -20.98 -10.32
N LYS A 246 -19.59 -21.84 -10.02
CA LYS A 246 -19.84 -23.27 -9.72
C LYS A 246 -20.66 -23.44 -8.43
N LYS A 247 -20.36 -22.66 -7.38
CA LYS A 247 -21.05 -22.72 -6.09
C LYS A 247 -22.38 -21.95 -6.09
N TYR A 248 -22.44 -20.83 -6.85
CA TYR A 248 -23.60 -19.95 -6.93
C TYR A 248 -23.85 -19.50 -8.37
N LYS A 249 -24.64 -20.29 -9.11
CA LYS A 249 -24.88 -20.11 -10.57
C LYS A 249 -25.48 -18.74 -10.95
N LYS A 250 -26.28 -18.14 -10.08
CA LYS A 250 -26.97 -16.84 -10.31
C LYS A 250 -26.14 -15.63 -9.94
N ALA A 251 -24.89 -15.80 -9.45
CA ALA A 251 -24.07 -14.69 -8.96
C ALA A 251 -23.79 -13.65 -10.05
N LYS A 252 -24.12 -12.39 -9.76
CA LYS A 252 -23.64 -11.22 -10.52
C LYS A 252 -22.34 -10.74 -9.87
N ILE A 253 -21.20 -11.24 -10.35
CA ILE A 253 -19.90 -11.01 -9.78
C ILE A 253 -19.29 -9.76 -10.42
N ARG A 254 -18.96 -8.75 -9.63
CA ARG A 254 -18.15 -7.61 -10.05
C ARG A 254 -16.69 -7.89 -9.69
N ASP A 255 -15.76 -7.52 -10.56
CA ASP A 255 -14.33 -7.70 -10.36
C ASP A 255 -13.83 -7.07 -9.07
N SER A 256 -14.42 -5.91 -8.69
CA SER A 256 -14.09 -5.22 -7.45
C SER A 256 -14.35 -6.07 -6.20
N PHE A 257 -15.36 -6.94 -6.18
CA PHE A 257 -15.64 -7.81 -5.03
C PHE A 257 -14.53 -8.82 -4.76
N ILE A 258 -13.84 -9.24 -5.83
CA ILE A 258 -12.70 -10.13 -5.72
C ILE A 258 -11.45 -9.30 -5.43
N LYS A 259 -11.24 -8.23 -6.21
CA LYS A 259 -10.07 -7.37 -6.13
C LYS A 259 -9.87 -6.80 -4.70
N ASP A 260 -10.95 -6.28 -4.10
CA ASP A 260 -10.85 -5.59 -2.82
C ASP A 260 -10.54 -6.53 -1.64
N LYS A 261 -10.66 -7.86 -1.85
CA LYS A 261 -10.38 -8.88 -0.84
C LYS A 261 -8.98 -9.46 -0.88
N ILE A 262 -8.14 -9.05 -1.83
CA ILE A 262 -6.79 -9.60 -2.00
C ILE A 262 -5.70 -8.54 -1.86
N ALA A 263 -4.57 -8.98 -1.30
CA ALA A 263 -3.30 -8.29 -1.37
C ALA A 263 -2.31 -9.11 -2.21
N ILE A 264 -1.59 -8.44 -3.11
CA ILE A 264 -0.62 -9.05 -4.02
C ILE A 264 0.75 -8.47 -3.74
N PHE A 265 1.73 -9.35 -3.50
CA PHE A 265 3.14 -9.02 -3.46
C PHE A 265 3.78 -9.67 -4.69
N LEU A 266 4.52 -8.91 -5.49
CA LEU A 266 5.11 -9.40 -6.73
C LEU A 266 6.52 -8.88 -6.91
N ASN A 267 7.48 -9.80 -7.01
CA ASN A 267 8.84 -9.52 -7.49
C ASN A 267 8.94 -9.99 -8.94
N ALA A 268 8.98 -9.05 -9.89
CA ALA A 268 8.95 -9.33 -11.31
C ALA A 268 10.31 -9.03 -11.97
N GLU A 269 10.85 -10.02 -12.69
CA GLU A 269 11.92 -9.81 -13.64
C GLU A 269 11.33 -9.68 -15.05
N ILE A 270 11.55 -8.55 -15.70
CA ILE A 270 10.96 -8.20 -16.99
C ILE A 270 12.05 -7.69 -17.93
N GLU A 271 12.13 -8.26 -19.12
CA GLU A 271 13.04 -7.77 -20.16
C GLU A 271 12.57 -6.41 -20.70
N ASN A 272 13.49 -5.47 -20.82
CA ASN A 272 13.26 -4.14 -21.40
C ASN A 272 12.03 -3.40 -20.81
N PRO A 273 11.90 -3.27 -19.47
CA PRO A 273 10.73 -2.62 -18.90
C PRO A 273 10.65 -1.15 -19.25
N VAL A 274 9.44 -0.68 -19.57
CA VAL A 274 9.13 0.74 -19.77
C VAL A 274 8.21 1.18 -18.63
N PHE A 275 8.59 2.29 -17.98
CA PHE A 275 7.84 2.84 -16.86
C PHE A 275 7.10 4.12 -17.28
N SER A 276 6.06 4.47 -16.54
CA SER A 276 5.23 5.66 -16.81
C SER A 276 5.94 6.97 -16.54
N SER A 277 7.01 6.98 -15.76
CA SER A 277 7.76 8.16 -15.36
C SER A 277 9.22 7.83 -15.07
N GLN A 278 10.07 8.85 -14.94
CA GLN A 278 11.48 8.70 -14.54
C GLN A 278 11.62 8.14 -13.11
N THR A 279 10.64 8.35 -12.25
CA THR A 279 10.58 7.77 -10.88
C THR A 279 10.23 6.29 -10.87
N LYS A 280 9.79 5.74 -12.03
CA LYS A 280 9.50 4.32 -12.25
C LYS A 280 8.37 3.80 -11.36
N ASP A 281 7.38 4.65 -11.08
CA ASP A 281 6.30 4.36 -10.14
C ASP A 281 5.32 3.30 -10.64
N ALA A 282 5.18 3.12 -11.95
CA ALA A 282 4.32 2.10 -12.55
C ALA A 282 4.91 1.54 -13.83
N LEU A 283 4.73 0.22 -14.05
CA LEU A 283 5.09 -0.43 -15.32
C LEU A 283 4.03 -0.13 -16.37
N SER A 284 4.44 0.49 -17.49
CA SER A 284 3.56 0.81 -18.62
C SER A 284 3.65 -0.18 -19.78
N SER A 285 4.82 -0.83 -19.97
CA SER A 285 4.98 -1.85 -21.01
C SER A 285 4.11 -3.07 -20.74
N LYS A 286 3.58 -3.67 -21.81
CA LYS A 286 2.86 -4.96 -21.72
C LYS A 286 3.83 -6.04 -21.27
N VAL A 287 3.32 -6.95 -20.46
CA VAL A 287 4.01 -8.21 -20.13
C VAL A 287 3.59 -9.29 -21.11
N SER A 288 4.45 -10.30 -21.29
CA SER A 288 4.11 -11.48 -22.10
C SER A 288 2.87 -12.19 -21.55
N ASP A 289 2.05 -12.77 -22.43
CA ASP A 289 0.89 -13.57 -22.01
C ASP A 289 1.29 -14.77 -21.15
N ASN A 290 2.53 -15.24 -21.29
CA ASN A 290 3.11 -16.30 -20.47
C ASN A 290 3.79 -15.81 -19.19
N PHE A 291 3.74 -14.50 -18.91
CA PHE A 291 4.35 -13.95 -17.70
C PHE A 291 3.64 -14.48 -16.47
N CYS A 292 4.40 -15.12 -15.60
CA CYS A 292 3.98 -15.55 -14.27
C CYS A 292 2.58 -16.22 -14.23
N LEU A 293 2.38 -17.25 -15.06
CA LEU A 293 1.13 -18.01 -15.08
C LEU A 293 0.89 -18.73 -13.75
N ILE A 294 -0.29 -18.53 -13.18
CA ILE A 294 -0.68 -19.18 -11.93
C ILE A 294 -0.97 -20.66 -12.19
N LYS A 295 -0.20 -21.55 -11.54
CA LYS A 295 -0.43 -23.00 -11.65
C LYS A 295 -1.80 -23.38 -11.09
N GLY A 296 -2.44 -24.40 -11.66
CA GLY A 296 -3.75 -24.85 -11.19
C GLY A 296 -3.79 -25.24 -9.72
N THR A 297 -2.72 -25.85 -9.21
CA THR A 297 -2.57 -26.18 -7.77
C THR A 297 -2.48 -24.91 -6.90
N THR A 298 -1.73 -23.92 -7.36
CA THR A 298 -1.61 -22.62 -6.68
C THR A 298 -2.94 -21.88 -6.69
N MET A 299 -3.65 -21.85 -7.81
CA MET A 299 -4.97 -21.25 -7.91
C MET A 299 -5.98 -21.94 -6.98
N LYS A 300 -5.94 -23.28 -6.89
CA LYS A 300 -6.76 -24.02 -5.94
C LYS A 300 -6.44 -23.60 -4.50
N ASN A 301 -5.18 -23.48 -4.15
CA ASN A 301 -4.77 -23.02 -2.82
C ASN A 301 -5.23 -21.57 -2.53
N ILE A 302 -5.20 -20.65 -3.51
CA ILE A 302 -5.74 -19.28 -3.37
C ILE A 302 -7.24 -19.35 -3.04
N ILE A 303 -7.99 -20.21 -3.72
CA ILE A 303 -9.44 -20.34 -3.53
C ILE A 303 -9.77 -20.96 -2.17
N ASP A 304 -9.04 -22.04 -1.81
CA ASP A 304 -9.40 -22.88 -0.66
C ASP A 304 -8.79 -22.35 0.65
N LYS A 305 -7.50 -21.99 0.69
CA LYS A 305 -6.83 -21.51 1.91
C LYS A 305 -7.25 -20.11 2.32
N LEU A 306 -7.45 -19.22 1.34
CA LEU A 306 -7.83 -17.84 1.65
C LEU A 306 -9.36 -17.68 1.87
N ASP A 307 -10.14 -18.76 1.68
CA ASP A 307 -11.62 -18.82 1.82
C ASP A 307 -12.41 -17.65 1.20
N LEU A 308 -11.81 -17.03 0.17
CA LEU A 308 -12.37 -15.85 -0.49
C LEU A 308 -13.74 -16.13 -1.14
N THR A 309 -13.97 -17.38 -1.59
CA THR A 309 -15.23 -17.73 -2.27
C THR A 309 -16.44 -17.63 -1.35
N THR A 310 -16.32 -18.12 -0.12
CA THR A 310 -17.40 -18.11 0.87
C THR A 310 -17.75 -16.67 1.26
N GLU A 311 -16.74 -15.88 1.52
CA GLU A 311 -16.87 -14.47 1.89
C GLU A 311 -17.51 -13.66 0.76
N ILE A 312 -17.01 -13.79 -0.48
CA ILE A 312 -17.55 -13.06 -1.64
C ILE A 312 -18.99 -13.48 -1.96
N ILE A 313 -19.33 -14.78 -1.84
CA ILE A 313 -20.72 -15.25 -2.02
C ILE A 313 -21.63 -14.62 -0.96
N SER A 314 -21.20 -14.52 0.28
CA SER A 314 -21.97 -13.87 1.34
C SER A 314 -22.21 -12.39 1.04
N LEU A 315 -21.20 -11.67 0.58
CA LEU A 315 -21.33 -10.27 0.13
C LEU A 315 -22.30 -10.10 -1.05
N ILE A 316 -22.23 -11.00 -2.04
CA ILE A 316 -23.14 -10.98 -3.21
C ILE A 316 -24.57 -11.20 -2.76
N LYS A 317 -24.82 -12.22 -1.91
CA LYS A 317 -26.16 -12.51 -1.39
C LYS A 317 -26.72 -11.35 -0.57
N ALA A 318 -25.92 -10.75 0.30
CA ALA A 318 -26.33 -9.58 1.08
C ALA A 318 -26.73 -8.40 0.20
N LYS A 319 -25.98 -8.18 -0.88
CA LYS A 319 -26.28 -7.11 -1.84
C LYS A 319 -27.51 -7.41 -2.66
N GLU A 320 -27.69 -8.64 -3.14
CA GLU A 320 -28.91 -9.07 -3.86
C GLU A 320 -30.16 -8.93 -2.98
N LEU A 321 -30.08 -9.33 -1.69
CA LEU A 321 -31.16 -9.11 -0.72
C LEU A 321 -31.47 -7.62 -0.55
N SER A 322 -30.44 -6.79 -0.38
CA SER A 322 -30.60 -5.34 -0.28
C SER A 322 -31.24 -4.71 -1.54
N GLU A 323 -30.93 -5.22 -2.74
CA GLU A 323 -31.54 -4.76 -4.00
C GLU A 323 -33.01 -5.24 -4.15
N LEU A 324 -33.32 -6.47 -3.74
CA LEU A 324 -34.69 -6.99 -3.71
C LEU A 324 -35.59 -6.19 -2.75
N GLU A 325 -35.10 -5.91 -1.55
CA GLU A 325 -35.81 -5.13 -0.55
C GLU A 325 -36.01 -3.67 -0.97
N LYS A 326 -35.04 -3.06 -1.66
CA LYS A 326 -35.23 -1.73 -2.29
C LYS A 326 -36.33 -1.73 -3.35
N ASN A 327 -36.51 -2.84 -4.06
CA ASN A 327 -37.57 -2.99 -5.07
C ASN A 327 -38.95 -3.27 -4.44
N GLU A 328 -38.99 -4.06 -3.34
CA GLU A 328 -40.26 -4.27 -2.59
C GLU A 328 -40.69 -3.04 -1.80
N SER A 329 -39.72 -2.24 -1.28
CA SER A 329 -40.02 -1.03 -0.52
C SER A 329 -40.57 0.13 -1.35
N LYS A 330 -40.47 0.07 -2.69
CA LYS A 330 -41.23 0.99 -3.57
C LYS A 330 -42.74 0.78 -3.46
N ARG A 331 -43.19 -0.33 -2.87
CA ARG A 331 -44.59 -0.68 -2.70
C ARG A 331 -45.17 -0.43 -1.29
N LYS A 332 -44.35 -0.17 -0.26
CA LYS A 332 -44.86 0.13 1.11
C LYS A 332 -44.48 1.53 1.57
N LYS A 333 -45.53 2.35 1.78
CA LYS A 333 -45.45 3.74 2.26
C LYS A 333 -45.10 3.78 3.76
N SER A 334 -43.83 3.97 4.13
CA SER A 334 -43.41 4.66 5.38
C SER A 334 -41.89 4.82 5.53
N LYS A 335 -41.14 4.84 4.43
CA LYS A 335 -39.69 5.06 4.52
C LYS A 335 -39.33 6.55 4.53
N LEU A 336 -38.33 6.92 5.37
CA LEU A 336 -37.75 8.24 5.42
C LEU A 336 -37.28 8.67 4.03
N LYS A 337 -37.92 9.68 3.45
CA LYS A 337 -37.49 10.30 2.19
C LYS A 337 -36.25 11.18 2.47
N GLY A 338 -35.19 11.01 1.69
CA GLY A 338 -34.05 11.94 1.63
C GLY A 338 -32.87 11.59 2.51
N VAL A 339 -32.79 10.42 3.14
CA VAL A 339 -31.58 9.92 3.80
C VAL A 339 -30.96 8.84 2.94
N ASN A 340 -29.99 9.26 2.13
CA ASN A 340 -29.21 8.33 1.32
C ASN A 340 -28.36 7.44 2.23
N LYS A 341 -28.21 6.15 1.89
CA LYS A 341 -27.41 5.16 2.63
C LYS A 341 -28.05 4.55 3.87
N LEU A 342 -29.19 5.01 4.36
CA LEU A 342 -29.91 4.31 5.43
C LEU A 342 -30.46 2.97 4.93
N TYR A 343 -30.16 1.92 5.67
CA TYR A 343 -30.92 0.67 5.64
C TYR A 343 -31.87 0.70 6.83
N ASP A 344 -33.14 1.02 6.59
CA ASP A 344 -34.12 1.27 7.66
C ASP A 344 -34.79 -0.04 8.08
N ALA A 345 -34.98 -0.25 9.39
CA ALA A 345 -35.77 -1.39 9.87
C ALA A 345 -37.25 -1.28 9.43
N ASN A 346 -37.87 -2.40 9.10
CA ASN A 346 -39.26 -2.38 8.63
C ASN A 346 -40.22 -1.83 9.69
N TYR A 347 -39.94 -2.04 10.97
CA TYR A 347 -40.77 -1.56 12.10
C TYR A 347 -40.29 -0.23 12.67
N ALA A 348 -39.24 0.40 12.15
CA ALA A 348 -38.80 1.72 12.59
C ALA A 348 -39.88 2.78 12.31
N GLY A 349 -40.23 3.57 13.31
CA GLY A 349 -41.31 4.57 13.23
C GLY A 349 -42.75 4.00 13.23
N THR A 350 -42.90 2.76 13.68
CA THR A 350 -44.23 2.11 13.91
C THR A 350 -44.44 1.90 15.41
N SER A 351 -45.56 1.29 15.80
CA SER A 351 -45.83 0.91 17.19
C SER A 351 -44.80 -0.07 17.80
N LYS A 352 -43.94 -0.68 16.97
CA LYS A 352 -42.87 -1.57 17.38
C LYS A 352 -41.44 -0.93 17.37
N SER A 353 -41.41 0.39 17.27
CA SER A 353 -40.13 1.15 17.25
C SER A 353 -39.24 0.88 18.45
N SER A 354 -39.80 0.66 19.62
CA SER A 354 -39.08 0.37 20.86
C SER A 354 -38.31 -0.96 20.82
N GLU A 355 -38.69 -1.89 19.95
CA GLU A 355 -38.01 -3.18 19.73
C GLU A 355 -36.93 -3.06 18.64
N CYS A 356 -36.88 -1.92 17.92
CA CYS A 356 -35.91 -1.74 16.83
C CYS A 356 -34.55 -1.20 17.32
N SER A 357 -33.49 -1.70 16.74
CA SER A 357 -32.12 -1.23 16.98
C SER A 357 -31.51 -0.61 15.74
N LEU A 358 -30.87 0.55 15.88
CA LEU A 358 -30.08 1.17 14.82
C LEU A 358 -28.61 0.84 15.00
N VAL A 359 -28.00 0.18 14.03
CA VAL A 359 -26.57 -0.06 13.98
C VAL A 359 -25.90 1.09 13.25
N LEU A 360 -25.05 1.83 13.94
CA LEU A 360 -24.17 2.84 13.36
C LEU A 360 -22.81 2.22 13.08
N THR A 361 -22.37 2.31 11.82
CA THR A 361 -21.09 1.69 11.40
C THR A 361 -20.07 2.73 10.98
N GLU A 362 -18.79 2.40 11.10
CA GLU A 362 -17.70 3.21 10.58
C GLU A 362 -17.55 2.97 9.07
N GLY A 363 -18.27 3.77 8.27
CA GLY A 363 -18.22 3.73 6.82
C GLY A 363 -19.05 2.64 6.14
N ASP A 364 -18.98 2.63 4.80
CA ASP A 364 -19.81 1.76 3.95
C ASP A 364 -19.37 0.27 3.99
N SER A 365 -18.11 -0.01 4.33
CA SER A 365 -17.59 -1.38 4.42
C SER A 365 -18.21 -2.13 5.61
N ALA A 366 -18.17 -1.55 6.80
CA ALA A 366 -18.77 -2.11 8.00
C ALA A 366 -20.32 -2.19 7.89
N LYS A 367 -20.95 -1.26 7.15
CA LYS A 367 -22.37 -1.36 6.82
C LYS A 367 -22.73 -2.67 6.11
N THR A 368 -21.93 -3.07 5.12
CA THR A 368 -22.18 -4.30 4.36
C THR A 368 -22.07 -5.53 5.26
N MET A 369 -21.10 -5.54 6.17
CA MET A 369 -20.94 -6.60 7.16
C MET A 369 -22.13 -6.65 8.15
N ALA A 370 -22.58 -5.50 8.65
CA ALA A 370 -23.73 -5.42 9.53
C ALA A 370 -25.02 -5.95 8.85
N ILE A 371 -25.25 -5.57 7.58
CA ILE A 371 -26.41 -6.07 6.80
C ILE A 371 -26.32 -7.59 6.59
N SER A 372 -25.13 -8.12 6.32
CA SER A 372 -24.91 -9.57 6.20
C SER A 372 -25.23 -10.32 7.51
N GLY A 373 -24.74 -9.79 8.63
CA GLY A 373 -25.02 -10.34 9.96
C GLY A 373 -26.51 -10.35 10.30
N MET A 374 -27.21 -9.26 9.98
CA MET A 374 -28.65 -9.16 10.21
C MET A 374 -29.46 -10.16 9.37
N SER A 375 -29.01 -10.47 8.15
CA SER A 375 -29.68 -11.46 7.30
C SER A 375 -29.65 -12.88 7.87
N ALA A 376 -28.72 -13.17 8.78
CA ALA A 376 -28.65 -14.44 9.51
C ALA A 376 -29.62 -14.51 10.71
N ILE A 377 -30.13 -13.37 11.17
CA ILE A 377 -31.08 -13.27 12.27
C ILE A 377 -32.51 -13.45 11.73
N LYS A 378 -33.29 -14.32 12.34
CA LYS A 378 -34.72 -14.50 11.99
C LYS A 378 -35.46 -13.17 12.14
N LYS A 379 -36.02 -12.63 11.05
CA LYS A 379 -36.64 -11.31 10.98
C LYS A 379 -35.69 -10.13 11.30
N GLY A 380 -34.40 -10.28 11.08
CA GLY A 380 -33.43 -9.21 11.36
C GLY A 380 -33.77 -7.90 10.68
N ASN A 381 -34.24 -7.94 9.44
CA ASN A 381 -34.65 -6.75 8.67
C ASN A 381 -35.89 -6.01 9.23
N ASP A 382 -36.68 -6.69 10.06
CA ASP A 382 -37.85 -6.07 10.68
C ASP A 382 -37.46 -5.16 11.86
N TYR A 383 -36.38 -5.54 12.59
CA TYR A 383 -35.99 -4.88 13.83
C TYR A 383 -34.67 -4.13 13.78
N TYR A 384 -33.78 -4.41 12.83
CA TYR A 384 -32.47 -3.78 12.76
C TYR A 384 -32.35 -2.84 11.54
N GLY A 385 -31.96 -1.60 11.80
CA GLY A 385 -31.54 -0.67 10.77
C GLY A 385 -30.02 -0.47 10.77
N VAL A 386 -29.43 -0.04 9.66
CA VAL A 386 -28.00 0.27 9.56
C VAL A 386 -27.77 1.60 8.88
N PHE A 387 -26.94 2.42 9.47
CA PHE A 387 -26.50 3.68 8.87
C PHE A 387 -24.99 3.85 8.98
N PRO A 388 -24.26 4.02 7.87
CA PRO A 388 -22.84 4.23 7.87
C PRO A 388 -22.54 5.71 8.12
N LEU A 389 -21.68 6.00 9.10
CA LEU A 389 -21.16 7.34 9.34
C LEU A 389 -20.05 7.66 8.32
N LYS A 390 -20.02 8.89 7.81
CA LYS A 390 -18.99 9.37 6.88
C LYS A 390 -17.76 9.93 7.62
N GLY A 391 -17.12 9.08 8.45
CA GLY A 391 -15.96 9.50 9.25
C GLY A 391 -16.36 10.16 10.58
N LYS A 392 -15.49 11.01 11.12
CA LYS A 392 -15.67 11.65 12.44
C LYS A 392 -16.86 12.60 12.43
N LEU A 393 -17.75 12.43 13.41
CA LEU A 393 -18.87 13.35 13.62
C LEU A 393 -18.35 14.74 14.04
N LEU A 394 -19.16 15.76 13.77
CA LEU A 394 -18.88 17.13 14.20
C LEU A 394 -18.84 17.22 15.73
N ASN A 395 -17.79 17.83 16.29
CA ASN A 395 -17.77 18.16 17.72
C ASN A 395 -18.75 19.32 17.99
N VAL A 396 -19.95 18.98 18.46
CA VAL A 396 -21.05 19.95 18.65
C VAL A 396 -20.78 20.97 19.74
N ARG A 397 -19.84 20.73 20.67
CA ARG A 397 -19.47 21.67 21.72
C ARG A 397 -18.55 22.79 21.21
N GLU A 398 -17.79 22.54 20.16
CA GLU A 398 -16.85 23.49 19.57
C GLU A 398 -17.36 24.14 18.29
N ALA A 399 -18.35 23.52 17.65
CA ALA A 399 -18.88 23.98 16.37
C ALA A 399 -19.87 25.14 16.53
N SER A 400 -19.83 26.10 15.60
CA SER A 400 -20.83 27.16 15.53
C SER A 400 -22.22 26.60 15.15
N HIS A 401 -23.28 27.24 15.63
CA HIS A 401 -24.68 26.86 15.32
C HIS A 401 -24.95 26.72 13.82
N LYS A 402 -24.34 27.59 13.00
CA LYS A 402 -24.45 27.52 11.53
C LYS A 402 -23.89 26.21 10.99
N LYS A 403 -22.68 25.83 11.43
CA LYS A 403 -22.02 24.56 10.99
C LYS A 403 -22.83 23.33 11.41
N ILE A 404 -23.49 23.37 12.57
CA ILE A 404 -24.32 22.25 13.04
C ILE A 404 -25.57 22.10 12.21
N ILE A 405 -26.26 23.20 11.88
CA ILE A 405 -27.47 23.20 11.06
C ILE A 405 -27.18 22.71 9.62
N GLU A 406 -26.02 23.11 9.07
CA GLU A 406 -25.59 22.73 7.71
C GLU A 406 -24.95 21.32 7.65
N ASN A 407 -24.74 20.63 8.78
CA ASN A 407 -24.09 19.34 8.81
C ASN A 407 -25.05 18.20 8.43
N ASP A 408 -24.80 17.56 7.30
CA ASP A 408 -25.66 16.49 6.76
C ASP A 408 -25.73 15.28 7.70
N GLU A 409 -24.61 14.87 8.33
CA GLU A 409 -24.58 13.70 9.22
C GLU A 409 -25.43 13.95 10.48
N PHE A 410 -25.30 15.14 11.09
CA PHE A 410 -26.14 15.54 12.21
C PHE A 410 -27.62 15.52 11.83
N ASN A 411 -27.98 16.12 10.69
CA ASN A 411 -29.35 16.18 10.21
C ASN A 411 -29.91 14.79 9.85
N ASN A 412 -29.09 13.92 9.29
CA ASN A 412 -29.47 12.54 8.98
C ASN A 412 -29.71 11.73 10.26
N LEU A 413 -28.80 11.77 11.23
CA LEU A 413 -28.98 11.10 12.53
C LEU A 413 -30.24 11.55 13.23
N LYS A 414 -30.49 12.86 13.27
CA LYS A 414 -31.72 13.44 13.84
C LYS A 414 -32.98 12.90 13.18
N LYS A 415 -33.01 12.84 11.83
CA LYS A 415 -34.16 12.30 11.06
C LYS A 415 -34.31 10.79 11.27
N ILE A 416 -33.21 10.03 11.23
CA ILE A 416 -33.21 8.57 11.38
C ILE A 416 -33.76 8.17 12.74
N LEU A 417 -33.31 8.83 13.80
CA LEU A 417 -33.73 8.54 15.17
C LEU A 417 -35.08 9.16 15.53
N GLY A 418 -35.58 10.15 14.75
CA GLY A 418 -36.79 10.88 15.07
C GLY A 418 -36.61 11.93 16.14
N LEU A 419 -35.37 12.41 16.34
CA LEU A 419 -35.05 13.39 17.38
C LEU A 419 -35.53 14.80 17.04
N LYS A 420 -36.11 15.50 18.01
CA LYS A 420 -36.56 16.89 17.90
C LYS A 420 -35.70 17.80 18.75
N MET A 421 -35.29 18.94 18.20
CA MET A 421 -34.50 19.93 18.96
C MET A 421 -35.31 20.52 20.10
N GLY A 422 -34.68 20.65 21.27
CA GLY A 422 -35.32 21.18 22.47
C GLY A 422 -36.28 20.24 23.19
N GLU A 423 -36.48 19.00 22.68
CA GLU A 423 -37.31 18.00 23.33
C GLU A 423 -36.52 17.28 24.44
N THR A 424 -37.14 17.10 25.60
CA THR A 424 -36.61 16.24 26.68
C THR A 424 -37.37 14.90 26.63
N TYR A 425 -36.67 13.81 26.40
CA TYR A 425 -37.26 12.48 26.31
C TYR A 425 -37.43 11.85 27.69
N THR A 426 -38.67 11.40 27.94
CA THR A 426 -39.07 10.70 29.18
C THR A 426 -39.74 9.38 28.81
N LYS A 427 -40.13 8.60 29.81
CA LYS A 427 -40.87 7.35 29.58
C LYS A 427 -42.16 7.54 28.78
N ASP A 428 -42.79 8.74 28.85
CA ASP A 428 -44.06 9.02 28.22
C ASP A 428 -43.94 9.34 26.72
N ASN A 429 -42.81 9.94 26.29
CA ASN A 429 -42.63 10.37 24.90
C ASN A 429 -41.51 9.65 24.14
N ILE A 430 -40.70 8.79 24.82
CA ILE A 430 -39.61 8.05 24.19
C ILE A 430 -40.11 7.11 23.07
N SER A 431 -41.36 6.65 23.15
CA SER A 431 -42.02 5.84 22.11
C SER A 431 -42.20 6.57 20.77
N SER A 432 -42.04 7.90 20.75
CA SER A 432 -42.03 8.72 19.53
C SER A 432 -40.76 8.56 18.70
N LEU A 433 -39.68 8.00 19.28
CA LEU A 433 -38.46 7.70 18.57
C LEU A 433 -38.63 6.52 17.60
N ARG A 434 -37.85 6.55 16.53
CA ARG A 434 -37.96 5.52 15.48
C ARG A 434 -37.21 4.24 15.82
N TYR A 435 -36.31 4.30 16.80
CA TYR A 435 -35.50 3.18 17.29
C TYR A 435 -35.46 3.20 18.81
N GLY A 436 -35.56 2.04 19.43
CA GLY A 436 -35.47 1.87 20.87
C GLY A 436 -34.06 1.71 21.40
N SER A 437 -33.12 1.35 20.54
CA SER A 437 -31.71 1.22 20.91
C SER A 437 -30.77 1.57 19.76
N ILE A 438 -29.50 1.87 20.10
CA ILE A 438 -28.42 2.18 19.16
C ILE A 438 -27.25 1.26 19.47
N ILE A 439 -26.73 0.61 18.44
CA ILE A 439 -25.53 -0.21 18.49
C ILE A 439 -24.41 0.52 17.73
N LEU A 440 -23.32 0.87 18.41
CA LEU A 440 -22.14 1.48 17.83
C LEU A 440 -21.16 0.37 17.41
N MET A 441 -21.09 0.11 16.10
CA MET A 441 -20.23 -0.89 15.51
C MET A 441 -19.05 -0.18 14.84
N MET A 442 -17.99 0.06 15.62
CA MET A 442 -16.79 0.80 15.22
C MET A 442 -15.56 -0.08 15.39
N ASP A 443 -14.50 0.23 14.66
CA ASP A 443 -13.23 -0.46 14.79
C ASP A 443 -12.63 -0.29 16.21
N ALA A 444 -11.82 -1.24 16.62
CA ALA A 444 -11.17 -1.25 17.94
C ALA A 444 -9.88 -0.40 17.95
N ASP A 445 -9.90 0.71 17.24
CA ASP A 445 -8.78 1.65 17.14
C ASP A 445 -9.10 3.02 17.76
N VAL A 446 -8.16 3.97 17.63
CA VAL A 446 -8.28 5.34 18.16
C VAL A 446 -9.40 6.09 17.43
N ASP A 447 -9.56 5.89 16.12
CA ASP A 447 -10.56 6.59 15.32
C ASP A 447 -11.97 6.10 15.65
N GLY A 448 -12.18 4.78 15.77
CA GLY A 448 -13.45 4.22 16.21
C GLY A 448 -13.83 4.66 17.63
N SER A 449 -12.85 4.75 18.54
CA SER A 449 -13.05 5.30 19.89
C SER A 449 -13.44 6.78 19.85
N HIS A 450 -12.83 7.57 18.98
CA HIS A 450 -13.15 8.98 18.79
C HIS A 450 -14.55 9.17 18.21
N ILE A 451 -14.96 8.37 17.23
CA ILE A 451 -16.32 8.45 16.65
C ILE A 451 -17.37 8.13 17.70
N ARG A 452 -17.15 7.09 18.53
CA ARG A 452 -18.02 6.76 19.69
C ARG A 452 -18.15 7.94 20.64
N ALA A 453 -17.02 8.55 21.02
CA ALA A 453 -17.00 9.71 21.93
C ALA A 453 -17.76 10.91 21.35
N LEU A 454 -17.60 11.22 20.06
CA LEU A 454 -18.30 12.31 19.39
C LEU A 454 -19.82 12.05 19.29
N PHE A 455 -20.22 10.80 19.07
CA PHE A 455 -21.64 10.45 19.06
C PHE A 455 -22.28 10.60 20.46
N LEU A 456 -21.62 10.11 21.50
CA LEU A 456 -22.08 10.30 22.88
C LEU A 456 -22.10 11.77 23.27
N ASN A 457 -21.08 12.56 22.89
CA ASN A 457 -21.03 13.99 23.10
C ASN A 457 -22.20 14.72 22.42
N LEU A 458 -22.62 14.30 21.22
CA LEU A 458 -23.76 14.84 20.52
C LEU A 458 -25.06 14.60 21.30
N LEU A 459 -25.28 13.35 21.78
CA LEU A 459 -26.47 13.02 22.59
C LEU A 459 -26.46 13.76 23.93
N ASP A 460 -25.34 13.79 24.62
CA ASP A 460 -25.21 14.49 25.91
C ASP A 460 -25.48 15.98 25.80
N TYR A 461 -25.06 16.61 24.71
CA TYR A 461 -25.24 18.05 24.51
C TYR A 461 -26.67 18.45 24.20
N TYR A 462 -27.38 17.68 23.37
CA TYR A 462 -28.73 18.05 22.91
C TYR A 462 -29.85 17.26 23.61
N TRP A 463 -29.62 16.03 24.00
CA TRP A 463 -30.62 15.11 24.56
C TRP A 463 -30.05 14.27 25.72
N PRO A 464 -29.55 14.91 26.79
CA PRO A 464 -28.89 14.19 27.89
C PRO A 464 -29.82 13.19 28.60
N SER A 465 -31.14 13.37 28.45
CA SER A 465 -32.12 12.41 28.99
C SER A 465 -32.08 11.02 28.36
N LEU A 466 -31.50 10.89 27.14
CA LEU A 466 -31.35 9.60 26.46
C LEU A 466 -30.15 8.77 26.93
N LEU A 467 -29.25 9.37 27.73
CA LEU A 467 -28.06 8.71 28.28
C LEU A 467 -28.21 8.30 29.75
N LYS A 468 -29.39 8.49 30.36
CA LYS A 468 -29.69 8.17 31.78
C LYS A 468 -30.30 6.79 31.97
#